data_8016f6b8c155c0e03bb13d7493afcbaa
#
_entry.id   8016f6b8c155c0e03bb13d7493afcbaa
#
_cell.length_a   1.000
_cell.length_b   1.000
_cell.length_c   1.000
_cell.angle_alpha   90.00
_cell.angle_beta   90.00
_cell.angle_gamma   90.00
#
_symmetry.space_group_name_H-M   'P 1'
#
loop_
_entity.id
_entity.type
_entity.pdbx_description
1 polymer ?
#
loop_
_entity_poly.entity_id
_entity_poly.type
_entity_poly.pdbx_seq_one_letter_code
_entity_poly.pdbx_strand_id
1 'polypeptide(L)'
;MENRVYQALGTRFIVHYGDTVERAYEVAERMWELRHNNSLCEKFGDKDCVWMTISDLNKTKNIAYFYTEDGDFVGVVAFVLNTNFAWWADNLRVLEEVFVVSMNHKYAGFGRIAAQFLKDMGDANDCAFVYAGAFLGKNNSYTKVGYSKSYPTFVYMGGAEDS
;
A
#
# COMPACT_ATOMS: atom_id res chain seq x y z
N MET A 1 -16.36 6.33 12.26
CA MET A 1 -15.31 5.48 11.67
C MET A 1 -15.78 4.03 11.69
N GLU A 2 -15.74 3.38 10.53
CA GLU A 2 -16.27 2.04 10.39
C GLU A 2 -15.18 1.02 10.72
N ASN A 3 -15.42 0.21 11.76
CA ASN A 3 -14.50 -0.87 12.15
C ASN A 3 -14.94 -2.14 11.45
N ARG A 4 -14.03 -2.79 10.76
CA ARG A 4 -14.29 -4.07 10.12
C ARG A 4 -13.32 -5.12 10.65
N VAL A 5 -13.85 -6.32 10.87
CA VAL A 5 -13.01 -7.47 11.21
C VAL A 5 -12.50 -8.06 9.91
N TYR A 6 -11.20 -8.27 9.81
CA TYR A 6 -10.58 -8.95 8.69
C TYR A 6 -9.77 -10.13 9.21
N GLN A 7 -9.97 -11.29 8.61
CA GLN A 7 -9.24 -12.51 8.98
C GLN A 7 -8.47 -13.01 7.79
N ALA A 8 -7.17 -13.23 7.97
CA ALA A 8 -6.30 -13.78 6.94
C ALA A 8 -5.15 -14.55 7.59
N LEU A 9 -4.75 -15.65 6.95
CA LEU A 9 -3.59 -16.45 7.36
C LEU A 9 -3.62 -16.83 8.85
N GLY A 10 -4.82 -17.12 9.35
CA GLY A 10 -5.02 -17.55 10.75
C GLY A 10 -5.04 -16.44 11.79
N THR A 11 -5.02 -15.18 11.37
CA THR A 11 -5.01 -14.03 12.30
C THR A 11 -6.18 -13.10 12.01
N ARG A 12 -6.76 -12.54 13.07
CA ARG A 12 -7.84 -11.56 12.99
C ARG A 12 -7.32 -10.16 13.28
N PHE A 13 -7.81 -9.22 12.50
CA PHE A 13 -7.45 -7.81 12.61
C PHE A 13 -8.72 -6.96 12.69
N ILE A 14 -8.58 -5.80 13.31
CA ILE A 14 -9.57 -4.72 13.20
C ILE A 14 -9.03 -3.75 12.15
N VAL A 15 -9.81 -3.47 11.13
CA VAL A 15 -9.40 -2.61 10.01
C VAL A 15 -10.26 -1.36 9.98
N HIS A 16 -9.60 -0.20 9.92
CA HIS A 16 -10.26 1.09 9.71
C HIS A 16 -9.96 1.58 8.29
N TYR A 17 -10.99 1.88 7.52
CA TYR A 17 -10.87 2.52 6.22
C TYR A 17 -10.88 4.03 6.43
N GLY A 18 -9.70 4.64 6.40
CA GLY A 18 -9.48 5.97 6.94
C GLY A 18 -9.38 5.93 8.46
N ASP A 19 -8.68 6.89 9.02
CA ASP A 19 -8.48 7.00 10.47
C ASP A 19 -8.34 8.48 10.85
N THR A 20 -7.92 8.76 12.08
CA THR A 20 -7.71 10.12 12.55
C THR A 20 -6.59 10.82 11.77
N VAL A 21 -6.62 12.14 11.78
CA VAL A 21 -5.55 12.96 11.17
C VAL A 21 -4.20 12.65 11.82
N GLU A 22 -4.18 12.46 13.13
CA GLU A 22 -2.96 12.14 13.89
C GLU A 22 -2.38 10.80 13.42
N ARG A 23 -3.22 9.80 13.22
CA ARG A 23 -2.79 8.49 12.74
C ARG A 23 -2.26 8.57 11.30
N ALA A 24 -2.97 9.31 10.44
CA ALA A 24 -2.52 9.56 9.07
C ALA A 24 -1.17 10.27 9.05
N TYR A 25 -0.95 11.22 9.95
CA TYR A 25 0.32 11.92 10.06
C TYR A 25 1.47 10.98 10.46
N GLU A 26 1.22 10.05 11.38
CA GLU A 26 2.23 9.03 11.73
C GLU A 26 2.64 8.20 10.52
N VAL A 27 1.67 7.84 9.67
CA VAL A 27 1.95 7.10 8.44
C VAL A 27 2.79 7.94 7.49
N ALA A 28 2.46 9.22 7.31
CA ALA A 28 3.22 10.13 6.46
C ALA A 28 4.66 10.28 6.94
N GLU A 29 4.88 10.42 8.23
CA GLU A 29 6.22 10.49 8.81
C GLU A 29 7.01 9.20 8.55
N ARG A 30 6.37 8.05 8.73
CA ARG A 30 7.01 6.75 8.46
C ARG A 30 7.37 6.59 6.99
N MET A 31 6.47 6.95 6.08
CA MET A 31 6.72 6.89 4.65
C MET A 31 7.88 7.82 4.26
N TRP A 32 7.94 9.00 4.85
CA TRP A 32 9.05 9.93 4.61
C TRP A 32 10.39 9.35 5.08
N GLU A 33 10.43 8.70 6.23
CA GLU A 33 11.63 8.01 6.71
C GLU A 33 12.11 6.93 5.72
N LEU A 34 11.17 6.23 5.10
CA LEU A 34 11.47 5.12 4.20
C LEU A 34 11.89 5.56 2.79
N ARG A 35 11.88 6.85 2.47
CA ARG A 35 12.25 7.35 1.14
C ARG A 35 13.64 6.89 0.69
N HIS A 36 14.53 6.66 1.66
CA HIS A 36 15.91 6.20 1.38
C HIS A 36 15.96 4.81 0.76
N ASN A 37 14.90 4.04 0.88
CA ASN A 37 14.82 2.70 0.31
C ASN A 37 14.53 2.71 -1.20
N ASN A 38 14.29 3.89 -1.77
CA ASN A 38 14.00 4.03 -3.18
C ASN A 38 14.73 5.27 -3.71
N SER A 39 15.66 5.08 -4.66
CA SER A 39 16.49 6.16 -5.16
C SER A 39 15.71 7.30 -5.82
N LEU A 40 14.59 7.00 -6.46
CA LEU A 40 13.73 8.03 -7.05
C LEU A 40 13.06 8.87 -5.97
N CYS A 41 12.57 8.23 -4.92
CA CYS A 41 11.97 8.93 -3.80
C CYS A 41 12.97 9.77 -3.04
N GLU A 42 14.17 9.27 -2.85
CA GLU A 42 15.22 10.03 -2.17
C GLU A 42 15.61 11.27 -2.94
N LYS A 43 15.68 11.16 -4.28
CA LYS A 43 16.09 12.26 -5.15
C LYS A 43 14.98 13.28 -5.38
N PHE A 44 13.78 12.84 -5.63
CA PHE A 44 12.67 13.69 -6.09
C PHE A 44 11.55 13.85 -5.06
N GLY A 45 11.61 13.14 -3.95
CA GLY A 45 10.55 13.16 -2.95
C GLY A 45 10.36 14.53 -2.30
N ASP A 46 9.12 14.83 -2.00
CA ASP A 46 8.71 16.07 -1.32
C ASP A 46 7.82 15.69 -0.15
N LYS A 47 8.18 16.15 1.03
CA LYS A 47 7.47 15.76 2.26
C LYS A 47 6.03 16.23 2.28
N ASP A 48 5.77 17.42 1.76
CA ASP A 48 4.41 17.97 1.71
C ASP A 48 3.55 17.18 0.73
N CYS A 49 4.11 16.74 -0.39
CA CYS A 49 3.41 15.87 -1.34
C CYS A 49 3.05 14.53 -0.71
N VAL A 50 3.94 13.95 0.09
CA VAL A 50 3.66 12.69 0.81
C VAL A 50 2.48 12.88 1.75
N TRP A 51 2.49 13.97 2.53
CA TRP A 51 1.40 14.28 3.44
C TRP A 51 0.07 14.51 2.72
N MET A 52 0.09 15.31 1.65
CA MET A 52 -1.12 15.60 0.87
C MET A 52 -1.72 14.32 0.28
N THR A 53 -0.89 13.44 -0.25
CA THR A 53 -1.34 12.16 -0.81
C THR A 53 -2.01 11.30 0.25
N ILE A 54 -1.36 11.14 1.40
CA ILE A 54 -1.90 10.32 2.49
C ILE A 54 -3.17 10.94 3.07
N SER A 55 -3.21 12.27 3.21
CA SER A 55 -4.40 12.98 3.65
C SER A 55 -5.58 12.75 2.71
N ASP A 56 -5.35 12.79 1.40
CA ASP A 56 -6.39 12.56 0.41
C ASP A 56 -6.88 11.11 0.42
N LEU A 57 -5.97 10.14 0.51
CA LEU A 57 -6.32 8.73 0.64
C LEU A 57 -7.14 8.47 1.90
N ASN A 58 -6.79 9.16 2.98
CA ASN A 58 -7.50 9.04 4.25
C ASN A 58 -8.94 9.57 4.13
N LYS A 59 -9.13 10.71 3.49
CA LYS A 59 -10.45 11.32 3.28
C LYS A 59 -11.33 10.47 2.36
N THR A 60 -10.74 9.86 1.34
CA THR A 60 -11.48 9.02 0.38
C THR A 60 -11.64 7.59 0.84
N LYS A 61 -11.08 7.22 2.00
CA LYS A 61 -11.11 5.88 2.58
C LYS A 61 -10.41 4.83 1.69
N ASN A 62 -9.40 5.27 0.96
CA ASN A 62 -8.56 4.43 0.12
C ASN A 62 -7.27 4.01 0.84
N ILE A 63 -7.33 3.96 2.14
CA ILE A 63 -6.23 3.55 3.00
C ILE A 63 -6.82 2.75 4.16
N ALA A 64 -6.29 1.54 4.38
CA ALA A 64 -6.74 0.64 5.41
C ALA A 64 -5.70 0.57 6.52
N TYR A 65 -6.13 0.86 7.74
CA TYR A 65 -5.29 0.83 8.94
C TYR A 65 -5.58 -0.45 9.70
N PHE A 66 -4.55 -1.25 9.95
CA PHE A 66 -4.68 -2.56 10.58
C PHE A 66 -4.25 -2.51 12.04
N TYR A 67 -5.12 -3.05 12.89
CA TYR A 67 -4.88 -3.18 14.32
C TYR A 67 -5.06 -4.64 14.74
N THR A 68 -4.27 -5.09 15.72
CA THR A 68 -4.54 -6.37 16.38
C THR A 68 -5.86 -6.28 17.15
N GLU A 69 -6.38 -7.42 17.58
CA GLU A 69 -7.59 -7.43 18.43
C GLU A 69 -7.33 -6.72 19.76
N ASP A 70 -6.10 -6.66 20.22
CA ASP A 70 -5.69 -5.94 21.44
C ASP A 70 -5.50 -4.44 21.21
N GLY A 71 -5.64 -3.96 19.97
CA GLY A 71 -5.58 -2.54 19.67
C GLY A 71 -4.21 -2.02 19.23
N ASP A 72 -3.21 -2.89 19.03
CA ASP A 72 -1.90 -2.47 18.55
C ASP A 72 -1.94 -2.13 17.06
N PHE A 73 -1.40 -0.97 16.71
CA PHE A 73 -1.32 -0.55 15.31
C PHE A 73 -0.21 -1.32 14.60
N VAL A 74 -0.57 -2.05 13.55
CA VAL A 74 0.31 -3.00 12.87
C VAL A 74 0.88 -2.45 11.57
N GLY A 75 0.04 -1.86 10.75
CA GLY A 75 0.45 -1.39 9.44
C GLY A 75 -0.69 -0.82 8.62
N VAL A 76 -0.37 -0.43 7.41
CA VAL A 76 -1.28 0.28 6.52
C VAL A 76 -1.16 -0.25 5.10
N VAL A 77 -2.29 -0.32 4.40
CA VAL A 77 -2.37 -0.62 2.98
C VAL A 77 -3.13 0.51 2.29
N ALA A 78 -2.47 1.18 1.35
CA ALA A 78 -3.11 2.21 0.52
C ALA A 78 -3.33 1.66 -0.89
N PHE A 79 -4.50 1.93 -1.45
CA PHE A 79 -4.93 1.33 -2.71
C PHE A 79 -5.87 2.27 -3.47
N VAL A 80 -6.01 2.02 -4.78
CA VAL A 80 -7.00 2.71 -5.61
C VAL A 80 -7.65 1.71 -6.56
N LEU A 81 -8.93 1.92 -6.84
CA LEU A 81 -9.65 1.21 -7.91
C LEU A 81 -9.53 2.05 -9.18
N ASN A 82 -8.96 1.46 -10.23
CA ASN A 82 -8.67 2.16 -11.46
C ASN A 82 -9.31 1.44 -12.64
N THR A 83 -10.06 2.19 -13.46
CA THR A 83 -10.66 1.68 -14.71
C THR A 83 -9.90 2.12 -15.96
N ASN A 84 -8.90 3.00 -15.78
CA ASN A 84 -8.08 3.55 -16.87
C ASN A 84 -6.63 3.04 -16.83
N PHE A 85 -6.40 1.94 -16.13
CA PHE A 85 -5.05 1.38 -15.97
C PHE A 85 -4.44 0.97 -17.30
N ALA A 86 -5.21 0.31 -18.15
CA ALA A 86 -4.72 -0.28 -19.37
C ALA A 86 -5.18 0.50 -20.60
N TRP A 87 -4.23 1.05 -21.36
CA TRP A 87 -4.53 1.72 -22.63
C TRP A 87 -5.02 0.75 -23.70
N TRP A 88 -4.74 -0.54 -23.52
CA TRP A 88 -5.04 -1.62 -24.48
C TRP A 88 -6.35 -2.35 -24.18
N ALA A 89 -7.08 -1.95 -23.18
CA ALA A 89 -8.37 -2.56 -22.81
C ALA A 89 -9.39 -1.49 -22.44
N ASP A 90 -10.66 -1.78 -22.63
CA ASP A 90 -11.75 -0.86 -22.29
C ASP A 90 -12.35 -1.23 -20.94
N ASN A 91 -12.44 -0.23 -20.04
CA ASN A 91 -13.07 -0.35 -18.73
C ASN A 91 -12.58 -1.53 -17.89
N LEU A 92 -11.31 -1.86 -17.99
CA LEU A 92 -10.71 -2.90 -17.18
C LEU A 92 -10.55 -2.41 -15.74
N ARG A 93 -11.27 -3.05 -14.83
CA ARG A 93 -11.24 -2.68 -13.41
C ARG A 93 -10.06 -3.35 -12.73
N VAL A 94 -9.18 -2.54 -12.17
CA VAL A 94 -7.93 -2.99 -11.54
C VAL A 94 -7.82 -2.39 -10.15
N LEU A 95 -7.42 -3.21 -9.18
CA LEU A 95 -7.02 -2.70 -7.88
C LEU A 95 -5.51 -2.48 -7.90
N GLU A 96 -5.09 -1.24 -7.67
CA GLU A 96 -3.67 -0.89 -7.60
C GLU A 96 -3.26 -0.63 -6.17
N GLU A 97 -2.16 -1.23 -5.75
CA GLU A 97 -1.48 -0.86 -4.52
C GLU A 97 -0.80 0.49 -4.70
N VAL A 98 -1.07 1.43 -3.81
CA VAL A 98 -0.31 2.68 -3.73
C VAL A 98 0.94 2.46 -2.88
N PHE A 99 0.75 1.93 -1.67
CA PHE A 99 1.87 1.50 -0.82
C PHE A 99 1.36 0.55 0.28
N VAL A 100 2.30 -0.21 0.82
CA VAL A 100 2.13 -1.04 2.02
C VAL A 100 3.27 -0.67 2.97
N VAL A 101 2.94 -0.42 4.21
CA VAL A 101 3.95 -0.09 5.22
C VAL A 101 3.64 -0.75 6.56
N SER A 102 4.67 -1.35 7.16
CA SER A 102 4.59 -1.86 8.52
C SER A 102 4.84 -0.71 9.50
N MET A 103 3.97 -0.60 10.50
CA MET A 103 4.05 0.45 11.52
C MET A 103 4.54 -0.08 12.87
N ASN A 104 4.71 -1.40 13.01
CA ASN A 104 5.13 -2.01 14.25
C ASN A 104 6.22 -3.05 13.98
N HIS A 105 7.45 -2.73 14.33
CA HIS A 105 8.60 -3.60 14.11
C HIS A 105 8.54 -4.91 14.90
N LYS A 106 7.71 -4.99 15.94
CA LYS A 106 7.51 -6.21 16.73
C LYS A 106 6.54 -7.17 16.08
N TYR A 107 5.78 -6.72 15.08
CA TYR A 107 4.84 -7.55 14.37
C TYR A 107 5.46 -8.03 13.05
N ALA A 108 5.77 -9.32 12.99
CA ALA A 108 6.33 -9.93 11.78
C ALA A 108 5.21 -10.37 10.82
N GLY A 109 5.47 -10.30 9.52
CA GLY A 109 4.60 -10.88 8.50
C GLY A 109 3.48 -9.97 8.00
N PHE A 110 3.49 -8.68 8.31
CA PHE A 110 2.45 -7.77 7.83
C PHE A 110 2.38 -7.71 6.30
N GLY A 111 3.51 -7.79 5.62
CA GLY A 111 3.53 -7.79 4.15
C GLY A 111 2.67 -8.90 3.54
N ARG A 112 2.68 -10.08 4.13
CA ARG A 112 1.84 -11.21 3.69
C ARG A 112 0.36 -10.95 3.90
N ILE A 113 0.02 -10.38 5.05
CA ILE A 113 -1.35 -9.97 5.39
C ILE A 113 -1.84 -8.93 4.38
N ALA A 114 -1.03 -7.92 4.10
CA ALA A 114 -1.36 -6.87 3.15
C ALA A 114 -1.58 -7.43 1.74
N ALA A 115 -0.71 -8.32 1.28
CA ALA A 115 -0.84 -8.95 -0.02
C ALA A 115 -2.14 -9.77 -0.13
N GLN A 116 -2.48 -10.53 0.91
CA GLN A 116 -3.74 -11.28 0.95
C GLN A 116 -4.94 -10.33 0.99
N PHE A 117 -4.87 -9.27 1.77
CA PHE A 117 -5.93 -8.26 1.85
C PHE A 117 -6.23 -7.64 0.49
N LEU A 118 -5.20 -7.28 -0.28
CA LEU A 118 -5.38 -6.72 -1.62
C LEU A 118 -6.05 -7.72 -2.56
N LYS A 119 -5.69 -9.00 -2.48
CA LYS A 119 -6.37 -10.05 -3.26
C LYS A 119 -7.86 -10.11 -2.90
N ASP A 120 -8.16 -10.16 -1.61
CA ASP A 120 -9.53 -10.27 -1.14
C ASP A 120 -10.36 -9.04 -1.53
N MET A 121 -9.76 -7.85 -1.48
CA MET A 121 -10.41 -6.63 -1.97
C MET A 121 -10.64 -6.65 -3.47
N GLY A 122 -9.68 -7.12 -4.23
CA GLY A 122 -9.83 -7.26 -5.67
C GLY A 122 -11.00 -8.17 -6.03
N ASP A 123 -11.09 -9.32 -5.36
CA ASP A 123 -12.19 -10.27 -5.56
C ASP A 123 -13.54 -9.67 -5.14
N ALA A 124 -13.58 -9.01 -3.98
CA ALA A 124 -14.81 -8.40 -3.47
C ALA A 124 -15.34 -7.25 -4.34
N ASN A 125 -14.47 -6.62 -5.14
CA ASN A 125 -14.83 -5.51 -6.02
C ASN A 125 -14.87 -5.90 -7.51
N ASP A 126 -14.87 -7.18 -7.80
CA ASP A 126 -14.92 -7.72 -9.17
C ASP A 126 -13.81 -7.17 -10.07
N CYS A 127 -12.62 -7.01 -9.51
CA CYS A 127 -11.47 -6.54 -10.27
C CYS A 127 -10.94 -7.65 -11.19
N ALA A 128 -10.50 -7.25 -12.38
CA ALA A 128 -9.89 -8.19 -13.32
C ALA A 128 -8.56 -8.73 -12.77
N PHE A 129 -7.79 -7.86 -12.11
CA PHE A 129 -6.57 -8.25 -11.40
C PHE A 129 -6.20 -7.22 -10.35
N VAL A 130 -5.23 -7.58 -9.53
CA VAL A 130 -4.59 -6.70 -8.54
C VAL A 130 -3.17 -6.43 -9.01
N TYR A 131 -2.80 -5.16 -9.10
CA TYR A 131 -1.46 -4.74 -9.49
C TYR A 131 -0.72 -4.18 -8.28
N ALA A 132 0.39 -4.83 -7.92
CA ALA A 132 1.15 -4.47 -6.73
C ALA A 132 2.65 -4.46 -7.02
N GLY A 133 3.40 -3.68 -6.25
CA GLY A 133 4.84 -3.57 -6.43
C GLY A 133 5.60 -3.37 -5.13
N ALA A 134 6.88 -3.69 -5.14
CA ALA A 134 7.77 -3.55 -3.99
C ALA A 134 8.49 -2.20 -4.04
N PHE A 135 7.72 -1.12 -3.95
CA PHE A 135 8.24 0.24 -4.12
C PHE A 135 9.26 0.64 -3.04
N LEU A 136 9.00 0.25 -1.79
CA LEU A 136 9.83 0.66 -0.65
C LEU A 136 10.84 -0.39 -0.21
N GLY A 137 11.02 -1.45 -0.97
CA GLY A 137 12.03 -2.45 -0.64
C GLY A 137 11.74 -3.82 -1.19
N LYS A 138 12.53 -4.80 -0.76
CA LYS A 138 12.37 -6.19 -1.17
C LYS A 138 11.14 -6.79 -0.51
N ASN A 139 10.28 -7.39 -1.33
CA ASN A 139 9.08 -7.99 -0.80
C ASN A 139 8.73 -9.29 -1.52
N ASN A 140 8.95 -10.40 -0.84
CA ASN A 140 8.59 -11.73 -1.34
C ASN A 140 7.16 -12.12 -0.92
N SER A 141 6.46 -11.25 -0.20
CA SER A 141 5.14 -11.55 0.35
C SER A 141 4.11 -11.81 -0.74
N TYR A 142 4.21 -11.10 -1.85
CA TYR A 142 3.26 -11.25 -2.95
C TYR A 142 3.32 -12.64 -3.57
N THR A 143 4.50 -13.13 -3.92
CA THR A 143 4.64 -14.46 -4.51
C THR A 143 4.21 -15.57 -3.57
N LYS A 144 4.40 -15.38 -2.26
CA LYS A 144 3.99 -16.34 -1.24
C LYS A 144 2.47 -16.49 -1.11
N VAL A 145 1.71 -15.51 -1.53
CA VAL A 145 0.24 -15.55 -1.51
C VAL A 145 -0.36 -15.66 -2.91
N GLY A 146 0.41 -16.09 -3.87
CA GLY A 146 -0.09 -16.47 -5.19
C GLY A 146 -0.03 -15.40 -6.28
N TYR A 147 0.69 -14.30 -6.06
CA TYR A 147 0.93 -13.34 -7.13
C TYR A 147 2.02 -13.85 -8.07
N SER A 148 1.89 -13.52 -9.34
CA SER A 148 2.93 -13.76 -10.34
C SER A 148 3.66 -12.46 -10.65
N LYS A 149 4.95 -12.54 -10.93
CA LYS A 149 5.71 -11.37 -11.40
C LYS A 149 5.23 -10.96 -12.77
N SER A 150 5.06 -9.64 -12.94
CA SER A 150 4.68 -9.06 -14.22
C SER A 150 5.90 -8.44 -14.92
N TYR A 151 5.67 -7.48 -15.79
CA TYR A 151 6.71 -6.88 -16.62
C TYR A 151 7.67 -6.01 -15.80
N PRO A 152 8.98 -6.00 -16.16
CA PRO A 152 9.93 -5.10 -15.51
C PRO A 152 9.63 -3.65 -15.90
N THR A 153 9.98 -2.73 -14.98
CA THR A 153 9.93 -1.29 -15.24
C THR A 153 11.34 -0.79 -15.45
N PHE A 154 11.54 0.01 -16.50
CA PHE A 154 12.84 0.60 -16.81
C PHE A 154 12.80 2.09 -16.51
N VAL A 155 13.87 2.61 -15.89
CA VAL A 155 13.97 4.00 -15.48
C VAL A 155 15.26 4.61 -16.01
N TYR A 156 15.14 5.78 -16.60
CA TYR A 156 16.28 6.63 -16.97
C TYR A 156 16.15 7.98 -16.27
N MET A 157 17.15 8.36 -15.52
CA MET A 157 17.08 9.57 -14.69
C MET A 157 17.58 10.85 -15.36
N GLY A 158 17.74 10.86 -16.66
CA GLY A 158 17.92 12.08 -17.43
C GLY A 158 19.06 13.01 -17.00
N GLY A 159 20.24 12.48 -16.73
CA GLY A 159 21.38 13.30 -16.33
C GLY A 159 21.37 13.71 -14.86
N ALA A 160 20.54 13.12 -14.06
CA ALA A 160 20.42 13.42 -12.63
C ALA A 160 21.27 12.50 -11.74
N GLU A 161 21.91 11.49 -12.29
CA GLU A 161 22.65 10.48 -11.55
C GLU A 161 23.93 10.99 -10.90
N ASP A 162 24.48 12.10 -11.38
CA ASP A 162 25.76 12.67 -10.90
C ASP A 162 25.61 13.49 -9.62
N SER A 163 24.43 13.71 -9.19
CA SER A 163 24.18 14.58 -8.05
C SER A 163 24.29 13.89 -6.72
#